data_ab8993cf5d7468d233bc9bbb2a0f552a
#
_entry.id   ab8993cf5d7468d233bc9bbb2a0f552a
#
_cell.length_a   1.000
_cell.length_b   1.000
_cell.length_c   1.000
_cell.angle_alpha   90.00
_cell.angle_beta   90.00
_cell.angle_gamma   90.00
#
_symmetry.space_group_name_H-M   'P 1'
#
loop_
_entity.id
_entity.type
_entity.pdbx_description
1 polymer ?
#
loop_
_entity_poly.entity_id
_entity_poly.type
_entity_poly.pdbx_seq_one_letter_code
_entity_poly.pdbx_strand_id
1 'polypeptide(L)'
;MKIISIGDLVTDYYYKNGKLIGINGGMTSHNIIANIAKMKFNTAVYGVCGDDMAGNIAIKSLNDIGVNTENIKKIKNLDTRCFHVSYFESDGDWKFDSKKRCPICNEKKWYEPSKIDPDKIIRNLKQVDILIFDNLNI
;
A
#
# COMPACT_ATOMS: atom_id res chain seq x y z
N MET A 1 -10.67 -3.12 20.35
CA MET A 1 -10.96 -3.64 18.99
C MET A 1 -9.66 -3.65 18.21
N LYS A 2 -9.27 -4.80 17.66
CA LYS A 2 -8.07 -5.00 16.84
C LYS A 2 -8.48 -5.22 15.39
N ILE A 3 -7.99 -4.37 14.51
CA ILE A 3 -8.32 -4.38 13.08
C ILE A 3 -7.06 -4.68 12.29
N ILE A 4 -7.14 -5.64 11.38
CA ILE A 4 -6.00 -6.07 10.57
C ILE A 4 -6.35 -5.93 9.11
N SER A 5 -5.41 -5.41 8.33
CA SER A 5 -5.48 -5.50 6.88
C SER A 5 -4.42 -6.46 6.34
N ILE A 6 -4.79 -7.18 5.29
CA ILE A 6 -3.92 -8.10 4.58
C ILE A 6 -3.91 -7.71 3.11
N GLY A 7 -2.74 -7.48 2.57
CA GLY A 7 -2.59 -7.11 1.16
C GLY A 7 -1.20 -6.63 0.81
N ASP A 8 -1.00 -6.36 -0.46
CA ASP A 8 0.25 -5.84 -0.96
C ASP A 8 0.44 -4.37 -0.57
N LEU A 9 1.70 -4.00 -0.35
CA LEU A 9 2.07 -2.61 -0.18
C LEU A 9 2.58 -2.04 -1.50
N VAL A 10 2.09 -0.87 -1.82
CA VAL A 10 2.54 -0.10 -2.99
C VAL A 10 2.90 1.31 -2.57
N THR A 11 3.57 2.03 -3.45
CA THR A 11 3.90 3.45 -3.25
C THR A 11 3.26 4.26 -4.36
N ASP A 12 2.49 5.27 -3.95
CA ASP A 12 1.83 6.20 -4.84
C ASP A 12 2.65 7.50 -4.96
N TYR A 13 2.91 7.90 -6.19
CA TYR A 13 3.52 9.18 -6.55
C TYR A 13 2.44 10.11 -7.07
N TYR A 14 2.21 11.20 -6.38
CA TYR A 14 1.16 12.17 -6.70
C TYR A 14 1.71 13.37 -7.45
N TYR A 15 1.13 13.67 -8.60
CA TYR A 15 1.50 14.80 -9.43
C TYR A 15 0.32 15.76 -9.58
N LYS A 16 0.60 17.05 -9.60
CA LYS A 16 -0.36 18.11 -9.95
C LYS A 16 0.24 18.94 -11.07
N ASN A 17 -0.45 19.00 -12.22
CA ASN A 17 0.03 19.71 -13.42
C ASN A 17 1.48 19.32 -13.78
N GLY A 18 1.79 18.03 -13.75
CA GLY A 18 3.11 17.48 -14.06
C GLY A 18 4.17 17.63 -12.97
N LYS A 19 3.90 18.34 -11.87
CA LYS A 19 4.82 18.50 -10.74
C LYS A 19 4.54 17.48 -9.66
N LEU A 20 5.57 16.77 -9.18
CA LEU A 20 5.47 15.88 -8.03
C LEU A 20 5.11 16.68 -6.78
N ILE A 21 4.00 16.32 -6.13
CA ILE A 21 3.49 17.00 -4.93
C ILE A 21 3.50 16.13 -3.68
N GLY A 22 3.69 14.82 -3.85
CA GLY A 22 3.74 13.91 -2.71
C GLY A 22 4.08 12.49 -3.11
N ILE A 23 4.59 11.74 -2.14
CA ILE A 23 4.85 10.30 -2.25
C ILE A 23 4.33 9.67 -0.96
N ASN A 24 3.55 8.61 -1.06
CA ASN A 24 2.97 7.94 0.10
C ASN A 24 2.74 6.46 -0.19
N GLY A 25 2.45 5.67 0.85
CA GLY A 25 1.92 4.34 0.65
C GLY A 25 0.51 4.37 0.05
N GLY A 26 0.17 3.35 -0.71
CA GLY A 26 -1.08 3.23 -1.44
C GLY A 26 -1.68 1.82 -1.39
N MET A 27 -2.67 1.57 -2.21
CA MET A 27 -3.59 0.44 -2.28
C MET A 27 -4.77 0.53 -1.31
N THR A 28 -5.81 -0.22 -1.61
CA THR A 28 -7.09 -0.16 -0.89
C THR A 28 -6.95 -0.55 0.57
N SER A 29 -6.34 -1.69 0.85
CA SER A 29 -6.12 -2.17 2.23
C SER A 29 -5.27 -1.21 3.04
N HIS A 30 -4.19 -0.66 2.45
CA HIS A 30 -3.33 0.34 3.06
C HIS A 30 -4.12 1.62 3.39
N ASN A 31 -4.88 2.14 2.42
CA ASN A 31 -5.65 3.37 2.60
C ASN A 31 -6.74 3.22 3.66
N ILE A 32 -7.43 2.08 3.68
CA ILE A 32 -8.47 1.79 4.67
C ILE A 32 -7.84 1.72 6.07
N ILE A 33 -6.79 0.91 6.26
CA ILE A 33 -6.17 0.75 7.59
C ILE A 33 -5.54 2.05 8.09
N ALA A 34 -4.97 2.85 7.18
CA ALA A 34 -4.41 4.16 7.50
C ALA A 34 -5.48 5.12 8.04
N ASN A 35 -6.66 5.15 7.42
CA ASN A 35 -7.77 5.98 7.88
C ASN A 35 -8.33 5.50 9.22
N ILE A 36 -8.43 4.19 9.42
CA ILE A 36 -8.86 3.61 10.69
C ILE A 36 -7.86 3.91 11.82
N ALA A 37 -6.56 3.86 11.54
CA ALA A 37 -5.52 4.20 12.51
C ALA A 37 -5.61 5.66 12.97
N LYS A 38 -5.92 6.60 12.06
CA LYS A 38 -6.17 8.01 12.42
C LYS A 38 -7.34 8.17 13.39
N MET A 39 -8.28 7.25 13.40
CA MET A 39 -9.38 7.20 14.37
C MET A 39 -8.97 6.56 15.72
N LYS A 40 -7.67 6.28 15.91
CA LYS A 40 -7.07 5.73 17.15
C LYS A 40 -7.47 4.29 17.46
N PHE A 41 -7.86 3.51 16.49
CA PHE A 41 -8.03 2.08 16.67
C PHE A 41 -6.69 1.34 16.67
N ASN A 42 -6.66 0.18 17.33
CA ASN A 42 -5.50 -0.72 17.29
C ASN A 42 -5.46 -1.43 15.93
N THR A 43 -4.48 -1.08 15.11
CA THR A 43 -4.38 -1.50 13.72
C THR A 43 -3.05 -2.18 13.41
N ALA A 44 -3.09 -3.18 12.53
CA ALA A 44 -1.90 -3.84 12.02
C ALA A 44 -2.05 -4.20 10.54
N VAL A 45 -0.92 -4.33 9.85
CA VAL A 45 -0.86 -4.78 8.46
C VAL A 45 -0.03 -6.05 8.34
N TYR A 46 -0.58 -7.01 7.62
CA TYR A 46 0.14 -8.15 7.07
C TYR A 46 0.30 -7.94 5.58
N GLY A 47 1.52 -7.88 5.11
CA GLY A 47 1.76 -7.52 3.72
C GLY A 47 3.13 -7.92 3.22
N VAL A 48 3.34 -7.63 1.95
CA VAL A 48 4.60 -7.88 1.25
C VAL A 48 4.96 -6.64 0.44
N CYS A 49 6.24 -6.31 0.43
CA CYS A 49 6.81 -5.31 -0.48
C CYS A 49 8.23 -5.71 -0.86
N GLY A 50 8.83 -5.01 -1.79
CA GLY A 50 10.25 -5.14 -2.09
C GLY A 50 11.14 -4.60 -0.96
N ASP A 51 12.36 -5.11 -0.88
CA ASP A 51 13.38 -4.52 -0.02
C ASP A 51 14.08 -3.38 -0.76
N ASP A 52 13.32 -2.35 -1.06
CA ASP A 52 13.70 -1.18 -1.83
C ASP A 52 13.20 0.13 -1.20
N MET A 53 13.53 1.25 -1.82
CA MET A 53 13.16 2.58 -1.34
C MET A 53 11.62 2.77 -1.31
N ALA A 54 10.91 2.27 -2.32
CA ALA A 54 9.46 2.39 -2.41
C ALA A 54 8.78 1.57 -1.29
N GLY A 55 9.23 0.34 -1.02
CA GLY A 55 8.74 -0.46 0.11
C GLY A 55 8.97 0.22 1.46
N ASN A 56 10.14 0.85 1.63
CA ASN A 56 10.43 1.61 2.85
C ASN A 56 9.49 2.80 3.03
N ILE A 57 9.16 3.52 1.96
CA ILE A 57 8.19 4.63 1.99
C ILE A 57 6.81 4.12 2.37
N ALA A 58 6.34 3.03 1.76
CA ALA A 58 5.04 2.44 2.07
C ALA A 58 4.94 2.03 3.55
N ILE A 59 5.96 1.35 4.09
CA ILE A 59 6.01 0.96 5.50
C ILE A 59 6.04 2.20 6.40
N LYS A 60 6.90 3.16 6.09
CA LYS A 60 7.05 4.38 6.88
C LYS A 60 5.73 5.15 6.97
N SER A 61 4.99 5.26 5.87
CA SER A 61 3.71 5.98 5.84
C SER A 61 2.66 5.39 6.79
N LEU A 62 2.70 4.08 7.05
CA LEU A 62 1.85 3.41 8.02
C LEU A 62 2.37 3.59 9.46
N ASN A 63 3.68 3.46 9.66
CA ASN A 63 4.30 3.63 10.99
C ASN A 63 4.09 5.05 11.52
N ASP A 64 4.21 6.07 10.68
CA ASP A 64 4.07 7.48 11.06
C ASP A 64 2.66 7.80 11.62
N ILE A 65 1.66 7.00 11.31
CA ILE A 65 0.29 7.13 11.81
C ILE A 65 -0.11 6.07 12.85
N GLY A 66 0.85 5.27 13.31
CA GLY A 66 0.69 4.33 14.41
C GLY A 66 0.12 2.96 14.03
N VAL A 67 0.17 2.57 12.76
CA VAL A 67 -0.16 1.20 12.35
C VAL A 67 1.01 0.26 12.68
N ASN A 68 0.73 -0.89 13.29
CA ASN A 68 1.74 -1.93 13.49
C ASN A 68 2.08 -2.59 12.14
N THR A 69 3.36 -2.52 11.75
CA THR A 69 3.90 -3.00 10.48
C THR A 69 4.89 -4.17 10.62
N GLU A 70 5.04 -4.74 11.82
CA GLU A 70 5.99 -5.83 12.11
C GLU A 70 5.77 -7.09 11.25
N ASN A 71 4.55 -7.27 10.75
CA ASN A 71 4.18 -8.40 9.91
C ASN A 71 4.28 -8.12 8.41
N ILE A 72 4.94 -7.05 8.03
CA ILE A 72 5.25 -6.77 6.62
C ILE A 72 6.55 -7.46 6.26
N LYS A 73 6.49 -8.33 5.25
CA LYS A 73 7.66 -9.03 4.73
C LYS A 73 8.29 -8.26 3.58
N LYS A 74 9.56 -7.89 3.74
CA LYS A 74 10.37 -7.37 2.64
C LYS A 74 11.02 -8.53 1.88
N ILE A 75 10.92 -8.50 0.57
CA ILE A 75 11.49 -9.54 -0.31
C ILE A 75 12.65 -8.93 -1.11
N LYS A 76 13.83 -9.53 -0.96
CA LYS A 76 15.03 -9.16 -1.74
C LYS A 76 14.79 -9.42 -3.23
N ASN A 77 15.35 -8.55 -4.07
CA ASN A 77 15.23 -8.61 -5.53
C ASN A 77 13.78 -8.54 -6.05
N LEU A 78 12.86 -8.05 -5.24
CA LEU A 78 11.51 -7.71 -5.64
C LEU A 78 11.39 -6.18 -5.67
N ASP A 79 10.88 -5.63 -6.76
CA ASP A 79 10.55 -4.21 -6.84
C ASP A 79 9.17 -3.96 -6.24
N THR A 80 9.08 -3.02 -5.31
CA THR A 80 7.79 -2.55 -4.81
C THR A 80 7.01 -1.87 -5.92
N ARG A 81 5.75 -2.25 -6.05
CA ARG A 81 4.85 -1.67 -7.04
C ARG A 81 4.64 -0.19 -6.78
N CYS A 82 4.71 0.61 -7.84
CA CYS A 82 4.48 2.05 -7.78
C CYS A 82 3.33 2.45 -8.71
N PHE A 83 2.48 3.35 -8.23
CA PHE A 83 1.50 4.03 -9.06
C PHE A 83 1.85 5.50 -9.19
N HIS A 84 1.59 6.05 -10.37
CA HIS A 84 1.76 7.47 -10.65
C HIS A 84 0.38 8.06 -10.89
N VAL A 85 -0.07 8.86 -9.94
CA VAL A 85 -1.39 9.49 -9.94
C VAL A 85 -1.22 10.95 -10.30
N SER A 86 -1.73 11.34 -11.45
CA SER A 86 -1.68 12.72 -11.94
C SER A 86 -3.04 13.38 -11.78
N TYR A 87 -3.06 14.53 -11.10
CA TYR A 87 -4.22 15.40 -11.01
C TYR A 87 -4.06 16.56 -12.00
N PHE A 88 -5.10 16.85 -12.74
CA PHE A 88 -5.14 17.95 -13.70
C PHE A 88 -6.56 18.53 -13.79
N GLU A 89 -6.64 19.79 -14.14
CA GLU A 89 -7.92 20.47 -14.37
C GLU A 89 -8.32 20.30 -15.84
N SER A 90 -9.56 19.93 -16.09
CA SER A 90 -10.14 19.86 -17.42
C SER A 90 -11.64 20.20 -17.34
N ASP A 91 -12.05 21.15 -18.17
CA ASP A 91 -13.45 21.60 -18.29
C ASP A 91 -14.05 22.12 -16.96
N GLY A 92 -13.23 22.79 -16.13
CA GLY A 92 -13.62 23.33 -14.83
C GLY A 92 -13.66 22.30 -13.69
N ASP A 93 -13.35 21.02 -13.97
CA ASP A 93 -13.32 19.96 -12.98
C ASP A 93 -11.92 19.38 -12.77
N TRP A 94 -11.66 18.92 -11.56
CA TRP A 94 -10.45 18.15 -11.25
C TRP A 94 -10.62 16.70 -11.70
N LYS A 95 -9.71 16.26 -12.55
CA LYS A 95 -9.62 14.88 -13.03
C LYS A 95 -8.33 14.24 -12.54
N PHE A 96 -8.29 12.92 -12.51
CA PHE A 96 -7.06 12.20 -12.22
C PHE A 96 -6.83 11.07 -13.24
N ASP A 97 -5.58 10.79 -13.49
CA ASP A 97 -5.11 9.64 -14.28
C ASP A 97 -4.09 8.86 -13.45
N SER A 98 -4.20 7.54 -13.47
CA SER A 98 -3.26 6.66 -12.78
C SER A 98 -2.49 5.81 -13.78
N LYS A 99 -1.19 6.04 -13.88
CA LYS A 99 -0.32 5.26 -14.77
C LYS A 99 0.22 4.04 -14.04
N LYS A 100 -0.01 2.87 -14.66
CA LYS A 100 0.48 1.58 -14.17
C LYS A 100 1.93 1.29 -14.59
N ARG A 101 2.60 2.24 -15.23
CA ARG A 101 3.99 2.12 -15.69
C ARG A 101 4.84 3.18 -15.01
N CYS A 102 6.05 2.80 -14.66
CA CYS A 102 7.03 3.74 -14.14
C CYS A 102 7.30 4.84 -15.18
N PRO A 103 7.12 6.13 -14.89
CA PRO A 103 7.37 7.21 -15.86
C PRO A 103 8.87 7.39 -16.15
N ILE A 104 9.76 6.80 -15.35
CA ILE A 104 11.21 6.89 -15.54
C ILE A 104 11.72 5.81 -16.49
N CYS A 105 11.35 4.53 -16.25
CA CYS A 105 11.84 3.40 -17.06
C CYS A 105 10.76 2.78 -17.96
N ASN A 106 9.52 3.25 -17.89
CA ASN A 106 8.36 2.75 -18.63
C ASN A 106 8.06 1.26 -18.42
N GLU A 107 8.68 0.62 -17.45
CA GLU A 107 8.41 -0.77 -17.13
C GLU A 107 7.12 -0.94 -16.32
N LYS A 108 6.41 -2.02 -16.59
CA LYS A 108 5.34 -2.49 -15.72
C LYS A 108 5.98 -3.21 -14.56
N LYS A 109 6.13 -2.55 -13.42
CA LYS A 109 6.56 -3.20 -12.20
C LYS A 109 5.35 -3.90 -11.56
N TRP A 110 5.08 -5.11 -12.03
CA TRP A 110 4.11 -6.00 -11.43
C TRP A 110 4.88 -7.11 -10.73
N TYR A 111 4.74 -7.23 -9.43
CA TYR A 111 5.09 -8.48 -8.78
C TYR A 111 3.83 -9.34 -8.66
N GLU A 112 4.03 -10.63 -8.63
CA GLU A 112 2.93 -11.55 -8.36
C GLU A 112 2.51 -11.37 -6.91
N PRO A 113 1.25 -11.03 -6.61
CA PRO A 113 0.76 -10.80 -5.25
C PRO A 113 0.76 -12.08 -4.38
N SER A 114 1.26 -13.15 -4.88
CA SER A 114 1.03 -14.51 -4.45
C SER A 114 1.84 -15.00 -3.25
N LYS A 115 2.54 -14.15 -2.51
CA LYS A 115 3.44 -14.68 -1.47
C LYS A 115 3.00 -14.37 -0.04
N ILE A 116 1.77 -13.94 0.12
CA ILE A 116 1.10 -13.92 1.41
C ILE A 116 0.39 -15.27 1.56
N ASP A 117 0.84 -16.07 2.52
CA ASP A 117 0.15 -17.30 2.89
C ASP A 117 -1.00 -16.96 3.86
N PRO A 118 -2.26 -16.91 3.39
CA PRO A 118 -3.38 -16.49 4.22
C PRO A 118 -3.61 -17.46 5.39
N ASP A 119 -3.38 -18.76 5.19
CA ASP A 119 -3.57 -19.77 6.23
C ASP A 119 -2.56 -19.59 7.37
N LYS A 120 -1.33 -19.24 7.04
CA LYS A 120 -0.30 -18.94 8.04
C LYS A 120 -0.63 -17.68 8.82
N ILE A 121 -1.19 -16.69 8.17
CA ILE A 121 -1.64 -15.46 8.82
C ILE A 121 -2.82 -15.77 9.73
N ILE A 122 -3.87 -16.43 9.22
CA ILE A 122 -5.10 -16.74 9.95
C ILE A 122 -4.79 -17.56 11.21
N ARG A 123 -3.89 -18.55 11.11
CA ARG A 123 -3.46 -19.35 12.27
C ARG A 123 -2.79 -18.51 13.37
N ASN A 124 -2.17 -17.40 13.03
CA ASN A 124 -1.51 -16.52 13.97
C ASN A 124 -2.38 -15.34 14.44
N LEU A 125 -3.59 -15.18 13.88
CA LEU A 125 -4.51 -14.11 14.23
C LEU A 125 -5.30 -14.47 15.48
N LYS A 126 -4.68 -14.33 16.65
CA LYS A 126 -5.41 -14.40 17.91
C LYS A 126 -6.15 -13.09 18.14
N GLN A 127 -7.46 -13.17 18.36
CA GLN A 127 -8.33 -12.04 18.74
C GLN A 127 -8.31 -10.86 17.75
N VAL A 128 -8.73 -11.11 16.52
CA VAL A 128 -8.98 -10.07 15.52
C VAL A 128 -10.47 -9.84 15.44
N ASP A 129 -10.88 -8.57 15.58
CA ASP A 129 -12.29 -8.18 15.51
C ASP A 129 -12.73 -7.92 14.06
N ILE A 130 -11.85 -7.29 13.26
CA ILE A 130 -12.11 -6.96 11.86
C ILE A 130 -10.91 -7.31 11.00
N LEU A 131 -11.17 -7.99 9.89
CA LEU A 131 -10.18 -8.36 8.90
C LEU A 131 -10.53 -7.75 7.54
N ILE A 132 -9.57 -7.01 6.96
CA ILE A 132 -9.71 -6.35 5.67
C ILE A 132 -8.76 -7.04 4.69
N PHE A 133 -9.31 -7.49 3.58
CA PHE A 133 -8.53 -8.11 2.51
C PHE A 133 -8.53 -7.24 1.27
N ASP A 134 -7.41 -7.19 0.58
CA ASP A 134 -7.29 -6.58 -0.73
C ASP A 134 -6.41 -7.43 -1.63
N ASN A 135 -6.94 -7.72 -2.80
CA ASN A 135 -6.22 -8.30 -3.95
C ASN A 135 -5.39 -9.54 -3.63
N LEU A 136 -5.89 -10.41 -2.77
CA LEU A 136 -5.33 -11.73 -2.58
C LEU A 136 -5.74 -12.59 -3.78
N ASN A 137 -4.79 -12.98 -4.60
CA ASN A 137 -4.99 -14.12 -5.51
C ASN A 137 -5.03 -15.38 -4.63
N ILE A 138 -6.24 -15.79 -4.29
CA ILE A 138 -6.52 -17.05 -3.63
C ILE A 138 -6.62 -18.12 -4.71
#